data_fce860d972b332ade533eac0cf428683
#
_entry.id   fce860d972b332ade533eac0cf428683
#
_cell.length_a   1.000
_cell.length_b   1.000
_cell.length_c   1.000
_cell.angle_alpha   90.00
_cell.angle_beta   90.00
_cell.angle_gamma   90.00
#
_symmetry.space_group_name_H-M   'P 1'
#
loop_
_entity.id
_entity.type
_entity.pdbx_description
1 polymer ?
#
loop_
_entity_poly.entity_id
_entity_poly.type
_entity_poly.pdbx_seq_one_letter_code
_entity_poly.pdbx_strand_id
1 'polypeptide(L)'
;MKLTNGKTLTYRIIGINHDNLANGSGKAGLTFEATNNVFGVQHMNATDSNAGGWEKSELRGRLNSGDLWALLPAEIQSKAKAVTKMTDNKGGGSAGTPSATTDKVFLLSSTEVWGDMQSDGTQYEYYKSKGVTTSNYSGASSSGDHWTRSVRPSYSTNFRYVISWGECNSAPYSSYVFPAFSF
;
A
#
# COMPACT_ATOMS: atom_id res chain seq x y z
N MET A 1 5.47 -16.82 -5.03
CA MET A 1 6.32 -16.93 -3.82
C MET A 1 5.59 -17.75 -2.78
N LYS A 2 6.25 -18.72 -2.15
CA LYS A 2 5.67 -19.51 -1.07
C LYS A 2 5.96 -18.82 0.28
N LEU A 3 4.92 -18.53 1.04
CA LEU A 3 5.03 -17.95 2.37
C LEU A 3 5.39 -19.02 3.42
N THR A 4 5.87 -18.60 4.60
CA THR A 4 6.26 -19.52 5.68
C THR A 4 5.09 -20.34 6.22
N ASN A 5 3.85 -19.87 6.08
CA ASN A 5 2.62 -20.59 6.43
C ASN A 5 2.11 -21.55 5.32
N GLY A 6 2.89 -21.75 4.26
CA GLY A 6 2.58 -22.65 3.14
C GLY A 6 1.67 -22.07 2.06
N LYS A 7 1.06 -20.89 2.25
CA LYS A 7 0.25 -20.22 1.21
C LYS A 7 1.14 -19.69 0.08
N THR A 8 0.59 -19.56 -1.11
CA THR A 8 1.30 -19.01 -2.26
C THR A 8 0.87 -17.57 -2.52
N LEU A 9 1.79 -16.64 -2.37
CA LEU A 9 1.62 -15.25 -2.78
C LEU A 9 1.92 -15.12 -4.27
N THR A 10 0.98 -14.59 -5.03
CA THR A 10 1.17 -14.13 -6.41
C THR A 10 1.40 -12.62 -6.42
N TYR A 11 2.23 -12.13 -7.35
CA TYR A 11 2.58 -10.72 -7.44
C TYR A 11 2.90 -10.34 -8.88
N ARG A 12 2.82 -9.04 -9.15
CA ARG A 12 3.12 -8.44 -10.45
C ARG A 12 4.12 -7.30 -10.29
N ILE A 13 4.88 -7.01 -11.33
CA ILE A 13 5.69 -5.79 -11.40
C ILE A 13 4.75 -4.61 -11.67
N ILE A 14 4.88 -3.55 -10.87
CA ILE A 14 4.10 -2.33 -11.02
C ILE A 14 4.96 -1.11 -11.35
N GLY A 15 6.26 -1.12 -11.03
CA GLY A 15 7.17 -0.02 -11.27
C GLY A 15 8.59 -0.48 -11.59
N ILE A 16 9.29 0.29 -12.42
CA ILE A 16 10.69 0.13 -12.76
C ILE A 16 11.40 1.45 -12.46
N ASN A 17 12.41 1.42 -11.59
CA ASN A 17 13.09 2.62 -11.11
C ASN A 17 12.09 3.70 -10.60
N HIS A 18 11.06 3.28 -9.89
CA HIS A 18 9.99 4.14 -9.41
C HIS A 18 10.28 4.68 -8.01
N ASP A 19 10.50 3.81 -7.04
CA ASP A 19 10.60 4.16 -5.62
C ASP A 19 11.99 4.66 -5.24
N ASN A 20 12.05 5.77 -4.51
CA ASN A 20 13.31 6.27 -3.96
C ASN A 20 13.77 5.39 -2.80
N LEU A 21 15.03 4.96 -2.84
CA LEU A 21 15.66 4.27 -1.72
C LEU A 21 15.76 5.19 -0.50
N ALA A 22 15.42 4.67 0.66
CA ALA A 22 15.37 5.47 1.90
C ALA A 22 16.75 5.99 2.34
N ASN A 23 17.83 5.37 1.89
CA ASN A 23 19.21 5.81 2.14
C ASN A 23 19.71 6.91 1.18
N GLY A 24 18.87 7.36 0.25
CA GLY A 24 19.19 8.40 -0.73
C GLY A 24 20.11 7.96 -1.88
N SER A 25 20.44 6.66 -2.01
CA SER A 25 21.38 6.16 -3.03
C SER A 25 20.76 6.01 -4.43
N GLY A 26 19.56 6.52 -4.66
CA GLY A 26 18.86 6.44 -5.94
C GLY A 26 17.51 5.74 -5.82
N LYS A 27 17.16 4.95 -6.82
CA LYS A 27 15.87 4.26 -6.92
C LYS A 27 16.02 2.74 -6.83
N ALA A 28 14.99 2.08 -6.31
CA ALA A 28 14.85 0.63 -6.37
C ALA A 28 14.62 0.20 -7.83
N GLY A 29 15.20 -0.94 -8.24
CA GLY A 29 15.12 -1.42 -9.62
C GLY A 29 13.70 -1.83 -10.02
N LEU A 30 13.07 -2.65 -9.20
CA LEU A 30 11.72 -3.17 -9.45
C LEU A 30 10.85 -3.03 -8.22
N THR A 31 9.58 -2.67 -8.42
CA THR A 31 8.54 -2.72 -7.39
C THR A 31 7.47 -3.72 -7.77
N PHE A 32 7.11 -4.56 -6.82
CA PHE A 32 6.11 -5.62 -6.95
C PHE A 32 4.92 -5.33 -6.05
N GLU A 33 3.74 -5.74 -6.50
CA GLU A 33 2.50 -5.72 -5.72
C GLU A 33 1.88 -7.11 -5.70
N ALA A 34 1.36 -7.53 -4.55
CA ALA A 34 0.58 -8.75 -4.42
C ALA A 34 -0.71 -8.68 -5.25
N THR A 35 -1.12 -9.82 -5.81
CA THR A 35 -2.33 -9.92 -6.66
C THR A 35 -3.37 -10.88 -6.10
N ASN A 36 -3.12 -11.46 -4.92
CA ASN A 36 -4.07 -12.32 -4.23
C ASN A 36 -4.09 -12.03 -2.71
N ASN A 37 -5.15 -12.49 -2.05
CA ASN A 37 -5.51 -12.14 -0.68
C ASN A 37 -4.95 -13.09 0.40
N VAL A 38 -3.77 -13.65 0.20
CA VAL A 38 -3.20 -14.66 1.12
C VAL A 38 -2.89 -14.14 2.52
N PHE A 39 -2.75 -12.82 2.69
CA PHE A 39 -2.61 -12.17 3.99
C PHE A 39 -3.94 -12.04 4.75
N GLY A 40 -5.07 -12.35 4.08
CA GLY A 40 -6.39 -12.28 4.65
C GLY A 40 -6.90 -10.86 4.86
N VAL A 41 -8.04 -10.78 5.53
CA VAL A 41 -8.67 -9.52 5.91
C VAL A 41 -8.00 -8.98 7.17
N GLN A 42 -7.60 -7.72 7.15
CA GLN A 42 -6.91 -7.03 8.24
C GLN A 42 -7.53 -5.67 8.52
N HIS A 43 -7.52 -5.26 9.78
CA HIS A 43 -7.75 -3.88 10.17
C HIS A 43 -6.47 -3.06 9.97
N MET A 44 -6.61 -1.77 9.69
CA MET A 44 -5.47 -0.84 9.70
C MET A 44 -4.97 -0.62 11.13
N ASN A 45 -5.91 -0.50 12.08
CA ASN A 45 -5.66 -0.33 13.52
C ASN A 45 -6.64 -1.18 14.31
N ALA A 46 -6.35 -1.47 15.58
CA ALA A 46 -7.25 -2.17 16.49
C ALA A 46 -8.51 -1.35 16.84
N THR A 47 -8.44 -0.04 16.69
CA THR A 47 -9.58 0.88 16.86
C THR A 47 -9.94 1.54 15.54
N ASP A 48 -11.19 1.94 15.38
CA ASP A 48 -11.69 2.69 14.22
C ASP A 48 -11.16 4.13 14.26
N SER A 49 -9.86 4.29 13.98
CA SER A 49 -9.18 5.58 13.92
C SER A 49 -8.15 5.58 12.79
N ASN A 50 -8.06 6.69 12.07
CA ASN A 50 -7.00 6.93 11.09
C ASN A 50 -6.01 8.01 11.55
N ALA A 51 -6.07 8.42 12.83
CA ALA A 51 -5.16 9.41 13.39
C ALA A 51 -3.69 8.94 13.29
N GLY A 52 -2.84 9.80 12.75
CA GLY A 52 -1.44 9.47 12.46
C GLY A 52 -1.23 8.70 11.15
N GLY A 53 -2.30 8.45 10.39
CA GLY A 53 -2.26 7.87 9.05
C GLY A 53 -1.50 6.56 8.96
N TRP A 54 -0.85 6.34 7.82
CA TRP A 54 -0.02 5.15 7.59
C TRP A 54 1.16 5.06 8.57
N GLU A 55 1.80 6.18 8.89
CA GLU A 55 2.97 6.22 9.78
C GLU A 55 2.70 5.54 11.12
N LYS A 56 1.52 5.80 11.71
CA LYS A 56 1.11 5.27 13.01
C LYS A 56 0.28 4.00 12.95
N SER A 57 -0.07 3.51 11.75
CA SER A 57 -0.94 2.35 11.63
C SER A 57 -0.26 1.08 12.15
N GLU A 58 -1.02 0.28 12.89
CA GLU A 58 -0.57 -1.02 13.38
C GLU A 58 -0.27 -1.98 12.23
N LEU A 59 -1.04 -1.91 11.15
CA LEU A 59 -0.82 -2.74 9.96
C LEU A 59 0.56 -2.48 9.34
N ARG A 60 1.02 -1.22 9.30
CA ARG A 60 2.39 -0.89 8.85
C ARG A 60 3.45 -1.58 9.70
N GLY A 61 3.30 -1.53 11.03
CA GLY A 61 4.22 -2.21 11.95
C GLY A 61 4.25 -3.72 11.71
N ARG A 62 3.08 -4.34 11.56
CA ARG A 62 2.95 -5.77 11.29
C ARG A 62 3.57 -6.19 9.96
N LEU A 63 3.48 -5.34 8.91
CA LEU A 63 4.06 -5.59 7.59
C LEU A 63 5.59 -5.39 7.56
N ASN A 64 6.16 -4.57 8.43
CA ASN A 64 7.60 -4.25 8.39
C ASN A 64 8.45 -4.95 9.46
N SER A 65 7.85 -5.44 10.56
CA SER A 65 8.59 -6.10 11.65
C SER A 65 7.76 -7.10 12.45
N GLY A 66 6.44 -7.21 12.20
CA GLY A 66 5.54 -8.07 12.96
C GLY A 66 5.24 -9.41 12.30
N ASP A 67 4.07 -9.94 12.62
CA ASP A 67 3.59 -11.25 12.19
C ASP A 67 3.43 -11.38 10.67
N LEU A 68 2.98 -10.33 9.98
CA LEU A 68 2.83 -10.36 8.53
C LEU A 68 4.19 -10.31 7.81
N TRP A 69 5.17 -9.57 8.36
CA TRP A 69 6.56 -9.60 7.90
C TRP A 69 7.16 -11.00 8.02
N ALA A 70 6.91 -11.69 9.14
CA ALA A 70 7.41 -13.04 9.40
C ALA A 70 6.86 -14.10 8.43
N LEU A 71 5.77 -13.82 7.72
CA LEU A 71 5.24 -14.70 6.67
C LEU A 71 6.10 -14.70 5.40
N LEU A 72 6.88 -13.64 5.16
CA LEU A 72 7.74 -13.55 3.98
C LEU A 72 8.94 -14.49 4.16
N PRO A 73 9.39 -15.19 3.11
CA PRO A 73 10.62 -15.99 3.17
C PRO A 73 11.83 -15.13 3.50
N ALA A 74 12.80 -15.69 4.22
CA ALA A 74 14.03 -14.99 4.63
C ALA A 74 14.79 -14.38 3.43
N GLU A 75 14.76 -15.04 2.28
CA GLU A 75 15.35 -14.52 1.03
C GLU A 75 14.70 -13.18 0.62
N ILE A 76 13.39 -13.07 0.71
CA ILE A 76 12.68 -11.84 0.38
C ILE A 76 12.94 -10.76 1.45
N GLN A 77 12.90 -11.13 2.72
CA GLN A 77 13.20 -10.20 3.83
C GLN A 77 14.60 -9.58 3.69
N SER A 78 15.59 -10.36 3.24
CA SER A 78 16.97 -9.89 3.04
C SER A 78 17.15 -9.01 1.80
N LYS A 79 16.38 -9.25 0.72
CA LYS A 79 16.46 -8.53 -0.54
C LYS A 79 15.59 -7.28 -0.62
N ALA A 80 14.48 -7.25 0.12
CA ALA A 80 13.56 -6.11 0.12
C ALA A 80 14.26 -4.84 0.58
N LYS A 81 14.25 -3.84 -0.30
CA LYS A 81 14.86 -2.52 -0.05
C LYS A 81 13.92 -1.66 0.79
N ALA A 82 14.50 -0.87 1.67
CA ALA A 82 13.77 0.19 2.33
C ALA A 82 13.60 1.37 1.37
N VAL A 83 12.36 1.78 1.14
CA VAL A 83 12.00 2.87 0.25
C VAL A 83 11.27 3.97 1.01
N THR A 84 11.33 5.19 0.49
CA THR A 84 10.61 6.34 1.03
C THR A 84 9.21 6.39 0.44
N LYS A 85 8.20 6.40 1.30
CA LYS A 85 6.79 6.52 0.90
C LYS A 85 6.18 7.81 1.46
N MET A 86 5.62 8.63 0.59
CA MET A 86 4.92 9.86 0.98
C MET A 86 3.46 9.55 1.25
N THR A 87 2.92 10.01 2.39
CA THR A 87 1.52 9.79 2.77
C THR A 87 1.03 10.95 3.64
N ASP A 88 -0.25 11.30 3.56
CA ASP A 88 -0.88 12.14 4.58
C ASP A 88 -0.96 11.36 5.88
N ASN A 89 -0.05 11.63 6.79
CA ASN A 89 0.07 10.97 8.08
C ASN A 89 -0.61 11.76 9.22
N LYS A 90 -1.43 12.76 8.91
CA LYS A 90 -2.21 13.48 9.91
C LYS A 90 -3.45 12.69 10.32
N GLY A 91 -4.33 12.39 9.39
CA GLY A 91 -5.61 11.72 9.69
C GLY A 91 -6.48 12.50 10.69
N GLY A 92 -7.29 11.78 11.46
CA GLY A 92 -8.11 12.38 12.52
C GLY A 92 -9.21 13.33 12.01
N GLY A 93 -9.66 13.15 10.75
CA GLY A 93 -10.73 13.96 10.15
C GLY A 93 -10.26 15.25 9.48
N SER A 94 -8.95 15.46 9.32
CA SER A 94 -8.40 16.61 8.60
C SER A 94 -7.32 16.20 7.61
N ALA A 95 -7.22 16.95 6.50
CA ALA A 95 -6.11 16.80 5.57
C ALA A 95 -4.81 17.33 6.18
N GLY A 96 -3.72 16.64 5.90
CA GLY A 96 -2.36 17.05 6.22
C GLY A 96 -1.50 17.19 4.98
N THR A 97 -0.29 17.71 5.17
CA THR A 97 0.76 17.65 4.15
C THR A 97 1.39 16.26 4.20
N PRO A 98 1.58 15.59 3.06
CA PRO A 98 2.25 14.29 3.04
C PRO A 98 3.65 14.35 3.66
N SER A 99 3.96 13.39 4.50
CA SER A 99 5.26 13.18 5.12
C SER A 99 5.81 11.80 4.77
N ALA A 100 7.13 11.64 4.93
CA ALA A 100 7.83 10.44 4.53
C ALA A 100 7.78 9.35 5.60
N THR A 101 7.56 8.11 5.18
CA THR A 101 7.88 6.91 5.95
C THR A 101 8.94 6.09 5.23
N THR A 102 9.65 5.26 5.99
CA THR A 102 10.63 4.31 5.45
C THR A 102 10.06 2.91 5.61
N ASP A 103 9.83 2.23 4.50
CA ASP A 103 9.14 0.95 4.48
C ASP A 103 9.84 -0.06 3.57
N LYS A 104 9.98 -1.31 4.00
CA LYS A 104 10.37 -2.44 3.16
C LYS A 104 9.16 -3.11 2.51
N VAL A 105 8.04 -3.12 3.23
CA VAL A 105 6.75 -3.61 2.75
C VAL A 105 5.71 -2.53 3.03
N PHE A 106 4.94 -2.18 2.03
CA PHE A 106 3.98 -1.08 2.10
C PHE A 106 2.69 -1.40 1.34
N LEU A 107 1.65 -0.62 1.56
CA LEU A 107 0.47 -0.57 0.71
C LEU A 107 0.64 0.57 -0.28
N LEU A 108 0.01 0.47 -1.45
CA LEU A 108 -0.04 1.59 -2.38
C LEU A 108 -0.86 2.74 -1.79
N SER A 109 -0.54 3.98 -2.16
CA SER A 109 -1.43 5.10 -1.91
C SER A 109 -2.52 5.20 -2.98
N SER A 110 -3.54 6.00 -2.71
CA SER A 110 -4.57 6.27 -3.71
C SER A 110 -4.01 6.95 -4.94
N THR A 111 -3.06 7.88 -4.81
CA THR A 111 -2.40 8.51 -5.95
C THR A 111 -1.53 7.53 -6.75
N GLU A 112 -0.88 6.59 -6.08
CA GLU A 112 -0.06 5.55 -6.73
C GLU A 112 -0.91 4.60 -7.60
N VAL A 113 -2.21 4.46 -7.30
CA VAL A 113 -3.15 3.69 -8.12
C VAL A 113 -3.83 4.55 -9.18
N TRP A 114 -4.51 5.63 -8.80
CA TRP A 114 -5.38 6.41 -9.70
C TRP A 114 -4.74 7.64 -10.30
N GLY A 115 -3.63 8.14 -9.76
CA GLY A 115 -2.87 9.27 -10.28
C GLY A 115 -3.43 10.66 -9.94
N ASP A 116 -4.73 10.78 -9.74
CA ASP A 116 -5.47 12.04 -9.65
C ASP A 116 -6.18 12.26 -8.29
N MET A 117 -5.78 11.54 -7.23
CA MET A 117 -6.47 11.58 -5.94
C MET A 117 -5.91 12.56 -4.91
N GLN A 118 -4.71 12.31 -4.45
CA GLN A 118 -4.05 13.03 -3.37
C GLN A 118 -2.57 13.24 -3.76
N SER A 119 -1.86 14.07 -3.00
CA SER A 119 -0.42 14.29 -3.27
C SER A 119 0.46 13.29 -2.50
N ASP A 120 0.02 12.06 -2.35
CA ASP A 120 0.66 11.03 -1.54
C ASP A 120 1.42 9.97 -2.36
N GLY A 121 2.12 10.41 -3.37
CA GLY A 121 2.97 9.60 -4.23
C GLY A 121 2.85 9.97 -5.71
N THR A 122 3.41 9.12 -6.55
CA THR A 122 3.32 9.19 -8.01
C THR A 122 2.71 7.90 -8.52
N GLN A 123 1.83 7.98 -9.52
CA GLN A 123 1.17 6.80 -10.08
C GLN A 123 2.19 5.82 -10.67
N TYR A 124 2.05 4.54 -10.32
CA TYR A 124 2.90 3.50 -10.88
C TYR A 124 2.65 3.28 -12.37
N GLU A 125 3.72 2.95 -13.08
CA GLU A 125 3.74 2.73 -14.54
C GLU A 125 2.71 1.68 -14.97
N TYR A 126 2.50 0.65 -14.16
CA TYR A 126 1.48 -0.38 -14.41
C TYR A 126 0.09 0.22 -14.55
N TYR A 127 -0.35 1.03 -13.58
CA TYR A 127 -1.68 1.65 -13.60
C TYR A 127 -1.78 2.76 -14.64
N LYS A 128 -0.72 3.55 -14.80
CA LYS A 128 -0.65 4.59 -15.83
C LYS A 128 -0.76 4.01 -17.23
N SER A 129 -0.10 2.88 -17.52
CA SER A 129 -0.18 2.21 -18.83
C SER A 129 -1.57 1.65 -19.15
N LYS A 130 -2.39 1.42 -18.14
CA LYS A 130 -3.79 1.01 -18.27
C LYS A 130 -4.77 2.20 -18.31
N GLY A 131 -4.26 3.44 -18.26
CA GLY A 131 -5.07 4.65 -18.24
C GLY A 131 -5.94 4.79 -16.99
N VAL A 132 -5.49 4.23 -15.84
CA VAL A 132 -6.28 4.26 -14.60
C VAL A 132 -6.34 5.68 -14.04
N THR A 133 -7.57 6.13 -13.78
CA THR A 133 -7.91 7.37 -13.09
C THR A 133 -9.12 7.12 -12.19
N THR A 134 -9.56 8.09 -11.41
CA THR A 134 -10.79 7.97 -10.60
C THR A 134 -12.06 7.84 -11.44
N SER A 135 -12.05 8.26 -12.69
CA SER A 135 -13.18 8.13 -13.64
C SER A 135 -13.01 6.98 -14.65
N ASN A 136 -11.81 6.41 -14.76
CA ASN A 136 -11.51 5.23 -15.60
C ASN A 136 -10.71 4.21 -14.78
N TYR A 137 -11.37 3.50 -13.90
CA TYR A 137 -10.73 2.69 -12.84
C TYR A 137 -10.64 1.19 -13.12
N SER A 138 -11.25 0.68 -14.19
CA SER A 138 -11.33 -0.77 -14.45
C SER A 138 -9.96 -1.46 -14.55
N GLY A 139 -8.92 -0.74 -14.97
CA GLY A 139 -7.54 -1.23 -15.00
C GLY A 139 -6.92 -1.50 -13.62
N ALA A 140 -7.55 -1.02 -12.54
CA ALA A 140 -7.17 -1.28 -11.15
C ALA A 140 -7.94 -2.44 -10.53
N SER A 141 -8.80 -3.14 -11.28
CA SER A 141 -9.55 -4.29 -10.76
C SER A 141 -8.62 -5.40 -10.23
N SER A 142 -9.09 -6.11 -9.22
CA SER A 142 -8.30 -7.08 -8.46
C SER A 142 -9.15 -8.25 -7.96
N SER A 143 -8.52 -9.22 -7.31
CA SER A 143 -9.19 -10.41 -6.75
C SER A 143 -10.02 -10.13 -5.47
N GLY A 144 -10.08 -8.90 -5.00
CA GLY A 144 -10.86 -8.49 -3.83
C GLY A 144 -10.56 -7.06 -3.40
N ASP A 145 -11.47 -6.52 -2.60
CA ASP A 145 -11.32 -5.19 -2.02
C ASP A 145 -10.08 -5.16 -1.12
N HIS A 146 -9.17 -4.19 -1.33
CA HIS A 146 -7.93 -4.15 -0.58
C HIS A 146 -7.51 -2.74 -0.20
N TRP A 147 -6.87 -2.63 0.96
CA TRP A 147 -6.42 -1.37 1.51
C TRP A 147 -5.42 -0.62 0.63
N THR A 148 -5.57 0.70 0.59
CA THR A 148 -4.45 1.61 0.34
C THR A 148 -3.96 2.18 1.68
N ARG A 149 -2.76 2.80 1.69
CA ARG A 149 -2.25 3.49 2.89
C ARG A 149 -2.84 4.89 3.09
N SER A 150 -3.63 5.39 2.14
CA SER A 150 -4.16 6.76 2.17
C SER A 150 -5.33 6.91 3.13
N VAL A 151 -5.27 7.89 4.02
CA VAL A 151 -6.43 8.31 4.82
C VAL A 151 -7.45 9.03 3.93
N ARG A 152 -8.73 8.97 4.29
CA ARG A 152 -9.74 9.83 3.68
C ARG A 152 -9.83 11.14 4.47
N PRO A 153 -9.48 12.28 3.89
CA PRO A 153 -9.69 13.58 4.54
C PRO A 153 -11.16 13.76 4.96
N SER A 154 -11.41 14.50 6.01
CA SER A 154 -12.73 14.76 6.61
C SER A 154 -13.42 13.58 7.30
N TYR A 155 -12.76 12.42 7.38
CA TYR A 155 -13.21 11.25 8.14
C TYR A 155 -12.12 10.85 9.14
N SER A 156 -12.47 10.73 10.41
CA SER A 156 -11.50 10.40 11.48
C SER A 156 -11.19 8.92 11.60
N THR A 157 -11.90 8.08 10.84
CA THR A 157 -11.83 6.61 10.95
C THR A 157 -11.42 5.93 9.65
N ASN A 158 -11.65 6.57 8.48
CA ASN A 158 -11.59 5.89 7.21
C ASN A 158 -10.20 5.94 6.57
N PHE A 159 -9.73 4.78 6.12
CA PHE A 159 -8.69 4.66 5.09
C PHE A 159 -9.36 4.38 3.73
N ARG A 160 -8.67 4.74 2.65
CA ARG A 160 -9.13 4.41 1.30
C ARG A 160 -8.79 2.97 0.96
N TYR A 161 -9.58 2.37 0.10
CA TYR A 161 -9.31 1.05 -0.45
C TYR A 161 -9.75 0.97 -1.92
N VAL A 162 -9.17 0.02 -2.65
CA VAL A 162 -9.56 -0.35 -4.01
C VAL A 162 -10.68 -1.37 -3.89
N ILE A 163 -11.84 -1.10 -4.49
CA ILE A 163 -12.87 -2.13 -4.64
C ILE A 163 -12.46 -3.12 -5.75
N SER A 164 -12.96 -4.34 -5.72
CA SER A 164 -12.56 -5.41 -6.63
C SER A 164 -12.65 -5.06 -8.12
N TRP A 165 -13.56 -4.18 -8.52
CA TRP A 165 -13.63 -3.66 -9.90
C TRP A 165 -12.79 -2.41 -10.17
N GLY A 166 -11.98 -1.95 -9.20
CA GLY A 166 -10.96 -0.92 -9.36
C GLY A 166 -11.34 0.47 -8.85
N GLU A 167 -12.60 0.73 -8.50
CA GLU A 167 -13.04 2.01 -7.98
C GLU A 167 -12.45 2.31 -6.59
N CYS A 168 -12.23 3.60 -6.30
CA CYS A 168 -11.80 4.05 -4.99
C CYS A 168 -12.98 4.18 -4.02
N ASN A 169 -12.85 3.59 -2.85
CA ASN A 169 -13.78 3.79 -1.75
C ASN A 169 -13.04 3.99 -0.42
N SER A 170 -13.74 4.08 0.69
CA SER A 170 -13.13 4.21 2.02
C SER A 170 -14.02 3.61 3.10
N ALA A 171 -13.40 3.05 4.13
CA ALA A 171 -14.10 2.41 5.24
C ALA A 171 -13.30 2.51 6.55
N PRO A 172 -13.96 2.36 7.70
CA PRO A 172 -13.30 2.24 9.00
C PRO A 172 -13.01 0.79 9.41
N TYR A 173 -13.50 -0.22 8.64
CA TYR A 173 -13.42 -1.62 9.09
C TYR A 173 -12.16 -2.33 8.58
N SER A 174 -12.33 -3.55 8.09
CA SER A 174 -11.27 -4.42 7.60
C SER A 174 -11.39 -4.64 6.09
N SER A 175 -10.24 -4.86 5.44
CA SER A 175 -10.17 -5.22 4.02
C SER A 175 -8.97 -6.15 3.78
N TYR A 176 -8.85 -6.70 2.58
CA TYR A 176 -7.67 -7.49 2.23
C TYR A 176 -6.40 -6.64 2.18
N VAL A 177 -5.27 -7.30 2.29
CA VAL A 177 -3.94 -6.68 2.24
C VAL A 177 -3.21 -7.19 1.01
N PHE A 178 -2.90 -6.27 0.09
CA PHE A 178 -2.08 -6.51 -1.09
C PHE A 178 -0.77 -5.73 -0.93
N PRO A 179 0.21 -6.32 -0.24
CA PRO A 179 1.45 -5.60 0.04
C PRO A 179 2.29 -5.43 -1.22
N ALA A 180 3.05 -4.35 -1.24
CA ALA A 180 4.07 -4.06 -2.22
C ALA A 180 5.46 -4.05 -1.55
N PHE A 181 6.49 -4.36 -2.33
CA PHE A 181 7.89 -4.35 -1.90
C PHE A 181 8.81 -4.11 -3.09
N SER A 182 10.00 -3.59 -2.84
CA SER A 182 10.96 -3.22 -3.89
C SER A 182 12.30 -3.95 -3.73
N PHE A 183 12.95 -4.20 -4.87
CA PHE A 183 14.30 -4.78 -4.96
C PHE A 183 15.30 -3.86 -5.66
#